data_7c8d784476e32cdab07739e174430520
#
_entry.id   7c8d784476e32cdab07739e174430520
#
_cell.length_a   1.000
_cell.length_b   1.000
_cell.length_c   1.000
_cell.angle_alpha   90.00
_cell.angle_beta   90.00
_cell.angle_gamma   90.00
#
_symmetry.space_group_name_H-M   'P 1'
#
loop_
_entity.id
_entity.type
_entity.pdbx_description
1 polymer ?
#
loop_
_entity_poly.entity_id
_entity_poly.type
_entity_poly.pdbx_seq_one_letter_code
_entity_poly.pdbx_strand_id
1 'polypeptide(L)'
;MLVRVLDGVDAFLDQLGSVSFLPLAAAIGCHLLKMACTSRAWRNVLAAAYPEERVPWISIYGAYLSGVGINAIIPARAGDAVRIVLAHRAIPGSTYTTVVSSTLVLSFFDLFAASVFLVWALSIGALPGLDVLSRLDSFDFAWIFSRPLLFDLALAGILVAIGILAFWIAGHVADFREHIGQAFRVMSPPTRYVRSVAFWQALDWSLRLVTIWFLLAAFHIPQTLEHAGLVQVSTSVATLLPITPAGVGTEQAFLLYVLSGVAPAAVLLAFSVGAKLTLTVTNVVAGFTAIALILRTVRYKKALDMPEETPEAKAEA
;
A
#
# COMPACT_ATOMS: atom_id res chain seq x y z
N MET A 1 -36.11 -12.48 -12.51
CA MET A 1 -34.76 -12.45 -11.88
C MET A 1 -33.67 -12.17 -12.93
N LEU A 2 -33.61 -12.95 -14.03
CA LEU A 2 -32.60 -12.79 -15.09
C LEU A 2 -32.58 -11.37 -15.72
N VAL A 3 -33.76 -10.80 -16.04
CA VAL A 3 -33.89 -9.45 -16.61
C VAL A 3 -33.29 -8.38 -15.68
N ARG A 4 -33.57 -8.43 -14.38
CA ARG A 4 -32.98 -7.47 -13.41
C ARG A 4 -31.46 -7.59 -13.28
N VAL A 5 -30.91 -8.80 -13.50
CA VAL A 5 -29.45 -8.99 -13.50
C VAL A 5 -28.84 -8.41 -14.77
N LEU A 6 -29.49 -8.60 -15.92
CA LEU A 6 -29.04 -8.02 -17.20
C LEU A 6 -29.12 -6.49 -17.17
N ASP A 7 -30.22 -5.91 -16.70
CA ASP A 7 -30.37 -4.46 -16.52
C ASP A 7 -29.26 -3.88 -15.59
N GLY A 8 -28.89 -4.62 -14.55
CA GLY A 8 -27.79 -4.24 -13.65
C GLY A 8 -26.42 -4.29 -14.31
N VAL A 9 -26.17 -5.27 -15.18
CA VAL A 9 -24.92 -5.39 -15.94
C VAL A 9 -24.81 -4.28 -16.98
N ASP A 10 -25.89 -4.01 -17.70
CA ASP A 10 -25.91 -2.93 -18.70
C ASP A 10 -25.67 -1.57 -18.03
N ALA A 11 -26.35 -1.27 -16.92
CA ALA A 11 -26.11 -0.04 -16.15
C ALA A 11 -24.67 0.07 -15.64
N PHE A 12 -24.05 -1.04 -15.26
CA PHE A 12 -22.63 -1.07 -14.86
C PHE A 12 -21.69 -0.76 -16.02
N LEU A 13 -21.92 -1.36 -17.20
CA LEU A 13 -21.11 -1.13 -18.40
C LEU A 13 -21.25 0.29 -18.92
N ASP A 14 -22.47 0.83 -18.95
CA ASP A 14 -22.76 2.22 -19.33
C ASP A 14 -22.03 3.20 -18.41
N GLN A 15 -22.01 2.92 -17.09
CA GLN A 15 -21.32 3.76 -16.12
C GLN A 15 -19.79 3.72 -16.31
N LEU A 16 -19.20 2.58 -16.68
CA LEU A 16 -17.79 2.51 -17.03
C LEU A 16 -17.46 3.29 -18.31
N GLY A 17 -18.39 3.31 -19.29
CA GLY A 17 -18.24 4.08 -20.53
C GLY A 17 -18.40 5.60 -20.35
N SER A 18 -19.06 6.04 -19.28
CA SER A 18 -19.35 7.46 -19.02
C SER A 18 -18.28 8.18 -18.17
N VAL A 19 -17.17 7.52 -17.83
CA VAL A 19 -16.13 8.04 -16.94
C VAL A 19 -15.51 9.33 -17.51
N SER A 20 -15.47 10.39 -16.71
CA SER A 20 -14.87 11.67 -17.08
C SER A 20 -13.35 11.61 -17.11
N PHE A 21 -12.76 11.85 -18.29
CA PHE A 21 -11.32 11.71 -18.51
C PHE A 21 -10.47 12.69 -17.68
N LEU A 22 -10.85 13.95 -17.56
CA LEU A 22 -10.04 14.96 -16.87
C LEU A 22 -9.88 14.68 -15.37
N PRO A 23 -10.94 14.39 -14.60
CA PRO A 23 -10.78 13.97 -13.21
C PRO A 23 -10.01 12.65 -13.09
N LEU A 24 -10.19 11.69 -14.01
CA LEU A 24 -9.45 10.43 -14.02
C LEU A 24 -7.94 10.67 -14.18
N ALA A 25 -7.54 11.52 -15.13
CA ALA A 25 -6.14 11.88 -15.34
C ALA A 25 -5.54 12.60 -14.10
N ALA A 26 -6.32 13.49 -13.47
CA ALA A 26 -5.92 14.15 -12.22
C ALA A 26 -5.73 13.14 -11.07
N ALA A 27 -6.62 12.16 -10.94
CA ALA A 27 -6.50 11.08 -9.97
C ALA A 27 -5.21 10.28 -10.19
N ILE A 28 -4.91 9.91 -11.44
CA ILE A 28 -3.68 9.19 -11.80
C ILE A 28 -2.44 10.04 -11.44
N GLY A 29 -2.45 11.33 -11.76
CA GLY A 29 -1.36 12.26 -11.42
C GLY A 29 -1.11 12.36 -9.92
N CYS A 30 -2.18 12.53 -9.12
CA CYS A 30 -2.11 12.54 -7.66
C CYS A 30 -1.59 11.20 -7.10
N HIS A 31 -2.02 10.08 -7.68
CA HIS A 31 -1.57 8.75 -7.28
C HIS A 31 -0.07 8.54 -7.55
N LEU A 32 0.44 8.98 -8.68
CA LEU A 32 1.88 8.93 -8.99
C LEU A 32 2.69 9.86 -8.06
N LEU A 33 2.18 11.06 -7.78
CA LEU A 33 2.80 11.99 -6.83
C LEU A 33 2.82 11.42 -5.41
N LYS A 34 1.75 10.78 -4.98
CA LYS A 34 1.67 10.02 -3.72
C LYS A 34 2.80 9.01 -3.62
N MET A 35 3.05 8.20 -4.66
CA MET A 35 4.14 7.22 -4.68
C MET A 35 5.51 7.89 -4.55
N ALA A 36 5.70 9.06 -5.16
CA ALA A 36 6.92 9.84 -4.99
C ALA A 36 7.12 10.29 -3.54
N CYS A 37 6.04 10.70 -2.84
CA CYS A 37 6.07 11.07 -1.43
C CYS A 37 6.45 9.89 -0.53
N THR A 38 5.80 8.73 -0.69
CA THR A 38 6.12 7.51 0.07
C THR A 38 7.57 7.10 -0.14
N SER A 39 8.05 7.10 -1.39
CA SER A 39 9.45 6.74 -1.69
C SER A 39 10.44 7.75 -1.11
N ARG A 40 10.06 9.03 -1.03
CA ARG A 40 10.88 10.06 -0.40
C ARG A 40 10.98 9.87 1.11
N ALA A 41 9.86 9.53 1.77
CA ALA A 41 9.86 9.15 3.18
C ALA A 41 10.79 7.95 3.41
N TRP A 42 10.64 6.88 2.62
CA TRP A 42 11.46 5.68 2.72
C TRP A 42 12.95 5.95 2.50
N ARG A 43 13.29 6.72 1.47
CA ARG A 43 14.67 7.18 1.24
C ARG A 43 15.23 7.91 2.46
N ASN A 44 14.46 8.74 3.12
CA ASN A 44 14.91 9.49 4.29
C ASN A 44 15.15 8.58 5.51
N VAL A 45 14.35 7.53 5.68
CA VAL A 45 14.59 6.48 6.68
C VAL A 45 15.92 5.76 6.38
N LEU A 46 16.13 5.32 5.15
CA LEU A 46 17.34 4.63 4.73
C LEU A 46 18.58 5.53 4.86
N ALA A 47 18.47 6.82 4.49
CA ALA A 47 19.58 7.77 4.65
C ALA A 47 19.93 8.08 6.12
N ALA A 48 18.96 7.93 7.03
CA ALA A 48 19.23 8.05 8.46
C ALA A 48 19.89 6.78 9.04
N ALA A 49 19.57 5.61 8.46
CA ALA A 49 20.18 4.34 8.83
C ALA A 49 21.66 4.25 8.33
N TYR A 50 21.94 4.82 7.17
CA TYR A 50 23.26 4.80 6.52
C TYR A 50 23.78 6.22 6.29
N PRO A 51 24.19 6.95 7.35
CA PRO A 51 24.59 8.36 7.25
C PRO A 51 25.85 8.59 6.42
N GLU A 52 26.75 7.61 6.35
CA GLU A 52 27.99 7.67 5.57
C GLU A 52 27.79 7.34 4.09
N GLU A 53 26.62 6.78 3.75
CA GLU A 53 26.34 6.32 2.40
C GLU A 53 25.46 7.29 1.63
N ARG A 54 25.73 7.40 0.34
CA ARG A 54 24.87 8.17 -0.56
C ARG A 54 23.63 7.34 -0.93
N VAL A 55 22.45 7.72 -0.42
CA VAL A 55 21.17 7.11 -0.77
C VAL A 55 20.47 7.95 -1.85
N PRO A 56 20.58 7.60 -3.15
CA PRO A 56 19.97 8.36 -4.22
C PRO A 56 18.46 8.12 -4.29
N TRP A 57 17.67 9.19 -4.24
CA TRP A 57 16.22 9.08 -4.23
C TRP A 57 15.66 8.38 -5.47
N ILE A 58 16.20 8.68 -6.66
CA ILE A 58 15.74 8.07 -7.93
C ILE A 58 15.83 6.54 -7.90
N SER A 59 16.92 5.99 -7.33
CA SER A 59 17.07 4.54 -7.20
C SER A 59 16.06 3.94 -6.23
N ILE A 60 15.79 4.61 -5.09
CA ILE A 60 14.78 4.18 -4.13
C ILE A 60 13.35 4.32 -4.69
N TYR A 61 13.10 5.39 -5.46
CA TYR A 61 11.83 5.57 -6.16
C TYR A 61 11.60 4.46 -7.21
N GLY A 62 12.61 4.15 -8.01
CA GLY A 62 12.56 3.04 -8.96
C GLY A 62 12.34 1.69 -8.26
N ALA A 63 13.02 1.42 -7.15
CA ALA A 63 12.81 0.22 -6.34
C ALA A 63 11.37 0.14 -5.80
N TYR A 64 10.84 1.25 -5.29
CA TYR A 64 9.47 1.35 -4.78
C TYR A 64 8.43 1.08 -5.88
N LEU A 65 8.54 1.77 -7.03
CA LEU A 65 7.64 1.57 -8.16
C LEU A 65 7.67 0.13 -8.70
N SER A 66 8.87 -0.45 -8.81
CA SER A 66 9.03 -1.86 -9.24
C SER A 66 8.28 -2.81 -8.32
N GLY A 67 8.39 -2.61 -7.01
CA GLY A 67 7.65 -3.41 -6.03
C GLY A 67 6.13 -3.23 -6.14
N VAL A 68 5.65 -2.00 -6.29
CA VAL A 68 4.22 -1.69 -6.44
C VAL A 68 3.66 -2.31 -7.72
N GLY A 69 4.39 -2.23 -8.85
CA GLY A 69 3.95 -2.80 -10.12
C GLY A 69 3.86 -4.33 -10.08
N ILE A 70 4.82 -4.99 -9.44
CA ILE A 70 4.81 -6.45 -9.26
C ILE A 70 3.67 -6.87 -8.31
N ASN A 71 3.46 -6.15 -7.21
CA ASN A 71 2.35 -6.41 -6.29
C ASN A 71 0.97 -6.24 -6.94
N ALA A 72 0.88 -5.43 -7.99
CA ALA A 72 -0.37 -5.23 -8.73
C ALA A 72 -0.78 -6.46 -9.57
N ILE A 73 0.19 -7.32 -9.93
CA ILE A 73 -0.04 -8.51 -10.78
C ILE A 73 0.09 -9.80 -9.95
N ILE A 74 1.15 -9.90 -9.13
CA ILE A 74 1.47 -11.11 -8.38
C ILE A 74 0.89 -10.99 -6.97
N PRO A 75 -0.01 -11.91 -6.58
CA PRO A 75 -0.54 -11.95 -5.22
C PRO A 75 0.56 -12.27 -4.19
N ALA A 76 0.22 -12.20 -2.90
CA ALA A 76 1.11 -12.50 -1.79
C ALA A 76 2.29 -11.53 -1.61
N ARG A 77 2.18 -10.27 -2.14
CA ARG A 77 3.15 -9.18 -1.90
C ARG A 77 4.59 -9.50 -2.36
N ALA A 78 4.74 -10.30 -3.41
CA ALA A 78 6.05 -10.67 -3.97
C ALA A 78 6.88 -9.44 -4.39
N GLY A 79 6.25 -8.34 -4.79
CA GLY A 79 6.90 -7.08 -5.13
C GLY A 79 7.60 -6.42 -3.93
N ASP A 80 7.18 -6.71 -2.68
CA ASP A 80 7.86 -6.20 -1.49
C ASP A 80 9.29 -6.78 -1.40
N ALA A 81 9.49 -8.04 -1.75
CA ALA A 81 10.83 -8.63 -1.85
C ALA A 81 11.66 -7.94 -2.93
N VAL A 82 11.07 -7.68 -4.09
CA VAL A 82 11.77 -7.01 -5.21
C VAL A 82 12.22 -5.59 -4.83
N ARG A 83 11.35 -4.78 -4.21
CA ARG A 83 11.75 -3.43 -3.78
C ARG A 83 12.86 -3.44 -2.75
N ILE A 84 12.87 -4.44 -1.82
CA ILE A 84 13.93 -4.60 -0.81
C ILE A 84 15.25 -4.95 -1.47
N VAL A 85 15.27 -5.92 -2.39
CA VAL A 85 16.48 -6.30 -3.14
C VAL A 85 17.04 -5.13 -3.94
N LEU A 86 16.19 -4.38 -4.64
CA LEU A 86 16.62 -3.23 -5.43
C LEU A 86 17.15 -2.09 -4.56
N ALA A 87 16.51 -1.81 -3.43
CA ALA A 87 16.98 -0.80 -2.48
C ALA A 87 18.32 -1.20 -1.83
N HIS A 88 18.46 -2.46 -1.43
CA HIS A 88 19.72 -3.00 -0.91
C HIS A 88 20.85 -2.84 -1.92
N ARG A 89 20.62 -3.19 -3.18
CA ARG A 89 21.64 -3.00 -4.25
C ARG A 89 21.99 -1.53 -4.54
N ALA A 90 21.08 -0.61 -4.24
CA ALA A 90 21.27 0.81 -4.46
C ALA A 90 22.11 1.49 -3.35
N ILE A 91 22.34 0.83 -2.22
CA ILE A 91 23.02 1.38 -1.04
C ILE A 91 24.18 0.46 -0.69
N PRO A 92 25.45 0.86 -0.98
CA PRO A 92 26.63 0.09 -0.60
C PRO A 92 26.66 -0.18 0.92
N GLY A 93 27.16 -1.32 1.33
CA GLY A 93 27.25 -1.68 2.76
C GLY A 93 25.92 -1.86 3.49
N SER A 94 24.77 -1.76 2.80
CA SER A 94 23.46 -2.00 3.45
C SER A 94 23.27 -3.47 3.78
N THR A 95 22.36 -3.76 4.71
CA THR A 95 21.91 -5.12 5.04
C THR A 95 20.43 -5.29 4.74
N TYR A 96 20.03 -6.49 4.35
CA TYR A 96 18.61 -6.80 4.12
C TYR A 96 17.78 -6.53 5.37
N THR A 97 18.29 -6.86 6.55
CA THR A 97 17.60 -6.64 7.83
C THR A 97 17.26 -5.17 8.04
N THR A 98 18.23 -4.25 7.84
CA THR A 98 17.99 -2.82 8.01
C THR A 98 17.02 -2.29 6.93
N VAL A 99 17.15 -2.75 5.69
CA VAL A 99 16.25 -2.33 4.60
C VAL A 99 14.81 -2.81 4.85
N VAL A 100 14.61 -4.05 5.31
CA VAL A 100 13.29 -4.57 5.72
C VAL A 100 12.76 -3.77 6.90
N SER A 101 13.55 -3.59 7.95
CA SER A 101 13.13 -2.86 9.16
C SER A 101 12.78 -1.40 8.87
N SER A 102 13.40 -0.78 7.87
CA SER A 102 13.06 0.58 7.45
C SER A 102 11.63 0.72 6.95
N THR A 103 11.03 -0.36 6.42
CA THR A 103 9.62 -0.35 6.01
C THR A 103 8.66 -0.33 7.21
N LEU A 104 9.07 -0.89 8.36
CA LEU A 104 8.27 -0.84 9.59
C LEU A 104 8.11 0.60 10.10
N VAL A 105 9.14 1.44 9.94
CA VAL A 105 9.07 2.86 10.33
C VAL A 105 7.96 3.59 9.58
N LEU A 106 7.75 3.27 8.30
CA LEU A 106 6.64 3.81 7.50
C LEU A 106 5.30 3.24 7.95
N SER A 107 5.26 1.94 8.23
CA SER A 107 4.05 1.24 8.65
C SER A 107 3.48 1.78 9.98
N PHE A 108 4.30 2.31 10.88
CA PHE A 108 3.80 2.97 12.10
C PHE A 108 2.96 4.21 11.79
N PHE A 109 3.40 5.03 10.85
CA PHE A 109 2.61 6.18 10.45
C PHE A 109 1.33 5.77 9.73
N ASP A 110 1.41 4.78 8.82
CA ASP A 110 0.25 4.25 8.11
C ASP A 110 -0.79 3.68 9.10
N LEU A 111 -0.35 2.93 10.11
CA LEU A 111 -1.22 2.40 11.15
C LEU A 111 -1.87 3.52 11.96
N PHE A 112 -1.10 4.53 12.37
CA PHE A 112 -1.61 5.70 13.09
C PHE A 112 -2.67 6.43 12.27
N ALA A 113 -2.39 6.75 11.01
CA ALA A 113 -3.31 7.45 10.13
C ALA A 113 -4.58 6.61 9.86
N ALA A 114 -4.44 5.30 9.60
CA ALA A 114 -5.58 4.39 9.43
C ALA A 114 -6.45 4.34 10.69
N SER A 115 -5.84 4.33 11.89
CA SER A 115 -6.55 4.34 13.17
C SER A 115 -7.34 5.65 13.36
N VAL A 116 -6.77 6.79 13.01
CA VAL A 116 -7.46 8.10 13.07
C VAL A 116 -8.70 8.09 12.17
N PHE A 117 -8.57 7.62 10.92
CA PHE A 117 -9.71 7.52 10.01
C PHE A 117 -10.76 6.53 10.49
N LEU A 118 -10.34 5.40 11.08
CA LEU A 118 -11.27 4.41 11.64
C LEU A 118 -12.06 4.98 12.81
N VAL A 119 -11.38 5.66 13.76
CA VAL A 119 -12.02 6.31 14.91
C VAL A 119 -12.98 7.40 14.44
N TRP A 120 -12.58 8.21 13.44
CA TRP A 120 -13.46 9.20 12.84
C TRP A 120 -14.71 8.56 12.24
N ALA A 121 -14.59 7.51 11.44
CA ALA A 121 -15.73 6.83 10.82
C ALA A 121 -16.67 6.18 11.85
N LEU A 122 -16.13 5.66 12.95
CA LEU A 122 -16.92 5.17 14.08
C LEU A 122 -17.66 6.31 14.77
N SER A 123 -17.03 7.48 14.96
CA SER A 123 -17.62 8.62 15.65
C SER A 123 -18.80 9.23 14.92
N ILE A 124 -18.82 9.17 13.57
CA ILE A 124 -19.93 9.63 12.75
C ILE A 124 -20.98 8.52 12.47
N GLY A 125 -20.81 7.32 13.05
CA GLY A 125 -21.72 6.19 12.86
C GLY A 125 -21.73 5.60 11.45
N ALA A 126 -20.69 5.88 10.65
CA ALA A 126 -20.60 5.42 9.26
C ALA A 126 -20.26 3.94 9.13
N LEU A 127 -19.64 3.34 10.15
CA LEU A 127 -19.35 1.92 10.16
C LEU A 127 -20.48 1.14 10.86
N PRO A 128 -20.81 -0.05 10.35
CA PRO A 128 -21.72 -0.93 11.06
C PRO A 128 -21.16 -1.21 12.45
N GLY A 129 -21.98 -1.10 13.48
CA GLY A 129 -21.62 -1.56 14.81
C GLY A 129 -21.20 -3.03 14.77
N LEU A 130 -20.52 -3.51 15.79
CA LEU A 130 -20.08 -4.91 15.90
C LEU A 130 -21.23 -5.93 15.74
N ASP A 131 -22.46 -5.47 15.88
CA ASP A 131 -23.71 -6.25 15.71
C ASP A 131 -23.92 -6.76 14.28
N VAL A 132 -23.32 -6.12 13.26
CA VAL A 132 -23.41 -6.59 11.86
C VAL A 132 -22.44 -7.71 11.58
N LEU A 133 -21.30 -7.75 12.25
CA LEU A 133 -20.36 -8.89 12.19
C LEU A 133 -21.02 -10.19 12.67
N SER A 134 -21.94 -10.10 13.64
CA SER A 134 -22.71 -11.24 14.13
C SER A 134 -23.81 -11.71 13.17
N ARG A 135 -24.16 -10.93 12.14
CA ARG A 135 -25.20 -11.25 11.14
C ARG A 135 -24.64 -11.78 9.82
N LEU A 136 -23.33 -11.87 9.68
CA LEU A 136 -22.68 -12.48 8.52
C LEU A 136 -22.68 -14.00 8.71
N ASP A 137 -23.66 -14.68 8.13
CA ASP A 137 -23.83 -16.17 8.15
C ASP A 137 -22.57 -16.94 7.70
N SER A 138 -21.62 -16.27 7.03
CA SER A 138 -20.37 -16.87 6.55
C SER A 138 -19.26 -16.95 7.60
N PHE A 139 -19.41 -16.28 8.74
CA PHE A 139 -18.48 -16.28 9.86
C PHE A 139 -19.25 -16.37 11.17
N ASP A 140 -19.65 -17.58 11.53
CA ASP A 140 -20.25 -17.85 12.84
C ASP A 140 -19.18 -17.73 13.95
N PHE A 141 -18.62 -16.53 14.13
CA PHE A 141 -17.85 -16.20 15.33
C PHE A 141 -18.76 -15.94 16.54
N ALA A 142 -20.07 -15.96 16.36
CA ALA A 142 -21.03 -15.77 17.45
C ALA A 142 -20.79 -16.79 18.56
N TRP A 143 -20.33 -18.01 18.24
CA TRP A 143 -19.98 -19.02 19.23
C TRP A 143 -18.75 -18.64 20.09
N ILE A 144 -17.78 -17.88 19.53
CA ILE A 144 -16.60 -17.37 20.28
C ILE A 144 -17.03 -16.19 21.16
N PHE A 145 -17.84 -15.26 20.62
CA PHE A 145 -18.32 -14.09 21.37
C PHE A 145 -19.39 -14.45 22.40
N SER A 146 -20.17 -15.52 22.19
CA SER A 146 -21.11 -16.04 23.18
C SER A 146 -20.45 -16.77 24.36
N ARG A 147 -19.14 -17.02 24.28
CA ARG A 147 -18.33 -17.63 25.33
C ARG A 147 -17.15 -16.73 25.69
N PRO A 148 -17.36 -15.71 26.54
CA PRO A 148 -16.34 -14.72 26.87
C PRO A 148 -15.02 -15.36 27.34
N LEU A 149 -15.08 -16.47 28.08
CA LEU A 149 -13.89 -17.20 28.49
C LEU A 149 -13.05 -17.75 27.32
N LEU A 150 -13.70 -18.25 26.25
CA LEU A 150 -12.99 -18.76 25.06
C LEU A 150 -12.41 -17.63 24.24
N PHE A 151 -13.09 -16.50 24.15
CA PHE A 151 -12.57 -15.29 23.51
C PHE A 151 -11.35 -14.74 24.24
N ASP A 152 -11.45 -14.62 25.58
CA ASP A 152 -10.34 -14.16 26.41
C ASP A 152 -9.14 -15.10 26.34
N LEU A 153 -9.36 -16.42 26.34
CA LEU A 153 -8.31 -17.44 26.19
C LEU A 153 -7.68 -17.40 24.80
N ALA A 154 -8.48 -17.23 23.74
CA ALA A 154 -7.96 -17.11 22.37
C ALA A 154 -7.13 -15.82 22.20
N LEU A 155 -7.64 -14.69 22.70
CA LEU A 155 -6.94 -13.42 22.71
C LEU A 155 -5.64 -13.51 23.54
N ALA A 156 -5.72 -14.06 24.76
CA ALA A 156 -4.56 -14.28 25.59
C ALA A 156 -3.54 -15.22 24.92
N GLY A 157 -4.00 -16.30 24.27
CA GLY A 157 -3.16 -17.22 23.52
C GLY A 157 -2.43 -16.54 22.35
N ILE A 158 -3.11 -15.69 21.60
CA ILE A 158 -2.53 -14.89 20.51
C ILE A 158 -1.48 -13.90 21.08
N LEU A 159 -1.83 -13.17 22.16
CA LEU A 159 -0.91 -12.22 22.78
C LEU A 159 0.32 -12.91 23.35
N VAL A 160 0.15 -14.09 23.99
CA VAL A 160 1.25 -14.93 24.49
C VAL A 160 2.11 -15.43 23.33
N ALA A 161 1.51 -15.91 22.24
CA ALA A 161 2.26 -16.36 21.05
C ALA A 161 3.06 -15.22 20.40
N ILE A 162 2.48 -14.02 20.30
CA ILE A 162 3.16 -12.81 19.83
C ILE A 162 4.30 -12.44 20.81
N GLY A 163 4.04 -12.50 22.12
CA GLY A 163 5.05 -12.25 23.16
C GLY A 163 6.21 -13.24 23.12
N ILE A 164 5.93 -14.53 22.98
CA ILE A 164 6.93 -15.59 22.84
C ILE A 164 7.75 -15.39 21.56
N LEU A 165 7.08 -15.11 20.43
CA LEU A 165 7.75 -14.84 19.16
C LEU A 165 8.64 -13.59 19.26
N ALA A 166 8.15 -12.52 19.87
CA ALA A 166 8.93 -11.30 20.10
C ALA A 166 10.11 -11.55 21.04
N PHE A 167 9.93 -12.32 22.11
CA PHE A 167 10.98 -12.70 23.05
C PHE A 167 12.02 -13.63 22.41
N TRP A 168 11.57 -14.61 21.61
CA TRP A 168 12.45 -15.50 20.85
C TRP A 168 13.29 -14.72 19.83
N ILE A 169 12.67 -13.81 19.07
CA ILE A 169 13.34 -12.89 18.16
C ILE A 169 14.33 -12.00 18.94
N ALA A 170 13.94 -11.45 20.09
CA ALA A 170 14.80 -10.59 20.90
C ALA A 170 16.00 -11.34 21.53
N GLY A 171 15.83 -12.62 21.84
CA GLY A 171 16.87 -13.45 22.53
C GLY A 171 17.91 -14.05 21.58
N HIS A 172 17.57 -14.28 20.31
CA HIS A 172 18.43 -15.01 19.36
C HIS A 172 19.27 -14.12 18.44
N VAL A 173 19.15 -12.78 18.53
CA VAL A 173 19.71 -11.90 17.48
C VAL A 173 20.27 -10.60 18.08
N ALA A 174 21.42 -10.65 18.71
CA ALA A 174 22.14 -9.45 19.13
C ALA A 174 22.45 -8.54 17.90
N ASP A 175 22.92 -9.12 16.80
CA ASP A 175 23.16 -8.44 15.53
C ASP A 175 21.88 -7.90 14.90
N PHE A 176 20.77 -8.59 15.06
CA PHE A 176 19.45 -8.16 14.57
C PHE A 176 18.94 -6.89 15.28
N ARG A 177 19.19 -6.75 16.59
CA ARG A 177 18.83 -5.55 17.36
C ARG A 177 19.59 -4.31 16.88
N GLU A 178 20.87 -4.45 16.54
CA GLU A 178 21.65 -3.36 16.01
C GLU A 178 21.12 -2.88 14.65
N HIS A 179 20.87 -3.79 13.73
CA HIS A 179 20.34 -3.47 12.39
C HIS A 179 18.93 -2.88 12.42
N ILE A 180 18.05 -3.37 13.32
CA ILE A 180 16.76 -2.73 13.56
C ILE A 180 16.97 -1.34 14.13
N GLY A 181 17.81 -1.19 15.15
CA GLY A 181 18.11 0.10 15.76
C GLY A 181 18.61 1.14 14.75
N GLN A 182 19.39 0.72 13.75
CA GLN A 182 19.82 1.57 12.64
C GLN A 182 18.64 2.12 11.83
N ALA A 183 17.67 1.26 11.47
CA ALA A 183 16.49 1.69 10.75
C ALA A 183 15.64 2.71 11.54
N PHE A 184 15.63 2.60 12.88
CA PHE A 184 14.89 3.49 13.77
C PHE A 184 15.65 4.78 14.16
N ARG A 185 16.91 4.97 13.74
CA ARG A 185 17.68 6.20 13.99
C ARG A 185 16.98 7.47 13.54
N VAL A 186 16.14 7.40 12.51
CA VAL A 186 15.37 8.54 12.02
C VAL A 186 14.38 9.06 13.04
N MET A 187 13.94 8.23 13.99
CA MET A 187 12.98 8.62 15.04
C MET A 187 13.63 9.41 16.17
N SER A 188 14.95 9.44 16.25
CA SER A 188 15.69 10.20 17.25
C SER A 188 16.64 11.22 16.58
N PRO A 189 16.48 12.53 16.81
CA PRO A 189 15.43 13.18 17.63
C PRO A 189 14.06 13.22 16.92
N PRO A 190 12.94 13.34 17.65
CA PRO A 190 11.58 13.35 17.06
C PRO A 190 11.36 14.40 15.98
N THR A 191 12.01 15.56 16.10
CA THR A 191 11.95 16.63 15.10
C THR A 191 12.49 16.19 13.73
N ARG A 192 13.47 15.32 13.71
CA ARG A 192 14.02 14.73 12.48
C ARG A 192 12.99 13.82 11.82
N TYR A 193 12.34 12.96 12.60
CA TYR A 193 11.28 12.09 12.10
C TYR A 193 10.13 12.91 11.50
N VAL A 194 9.64 13.92 12.24
CA VAL A 194 8.52 14.77 11.78
C VAL A 194 8.84 15.44 10.44
N ARG A 195 10.03 16.04 10.29
CA ARG A 195 10.40 16.79 9.06
C ARG A 195 10.74 15.88 7.89
N SER A 196 11.37 14.74 8.15
CA SER A 196 11.92 13.90 7.07
C SER A 196 11.06 12.71 6.70
N VAL A 197 10.18 12.25 7.59
CA VAL A 197 9.31 11.09 7.34
C VAL A 197 7.84 11.47 7.46
N ALA A 198 7.39 11.92 8.64
CA ALA A 198 5.98 12.17 8.90
C ALA A 198 5.37 13.22 7.95
N PHE A 199 6.12 14.26 7.59
CA PHE A 199 5.69 15.26 6.60
C PHE A 199 5.37 14.62 5.25
N TRP A 200 6.27 13.77 4.74
CA TRP A 200 6.06 13.09 3.45
C TRP A 200 4.93 12.06 3.51
N GLN A 201 4.80 11.37 4.64
CA GLN A 201 3.69 10.44 4.88
C GLN A 201 2.35 11.16 5.00
N ALA A 202 2.30 12.31 5.69
CA ALA A 202 1.10 13.14 5.76
C ALA A 202 0.70 13.64 4.37
N LEU A 203 1.66 14.04 3.54
CA LEU A 203 1.40 14.43 2.16
C LEU A 203 0.93 13.24 1.31
N ASP A 204 1.51 12.04 1.50
CA ASP A 204 1.01 10.80 0.87
C ASP A 204 -0.47 10.56 1.21
N TRP A 205 -0.83 10.61 2.50
CA TRP A 205 -2.21 10.40 2.94
C TRP A 205 -3.18 11.48 2.42
N SER A 206 -2.73 12.73 2.38
CA SER A 206 -3.51 13.81 1.77
C SER A 206 -3.75 13.56 0.27
N LEU A 207 -2.71 13.13 -0.45
CA LEU A 207 -2.81 12.79 -1.87
C LEU A 207 -3.67 11.54 -2.11
N ARG A 208 -3.74 10.59 -1.18
CA ARG A 208 -4.70 9.46 -1.25
C ARG A 208 -6.13 9.98 -1.26
N LEU A 209 -6.47 10.87 -0.34
CA LEU A 209 -7.81 11.47 -0.28
C LEU A 209 -8.13 12.28 -1.55
N VAL A 210 -7.17 13.08 -2.02
CA VAL A 210 -7.32 13.85 -3.27
C VAL A 210 -7.47 12.91 -4.48
N THR A 211 -6.75 11.80 -4.52
CA THR A 211 -6.92 10.77 -5.56
C THR A 211 -8.34 10.22 -5.55
N ILE A 212 -8.85 9.83 -4.36
CA ILE A 212 -10.23 9.33 -4.22
C ILE A 212 -11.25 10.42 -4.59
N TRP A 213 -11.02 11.66 -4.18
CA TRP A 213 -11.84 12.80 -4.56
C TRP A 213 -12.01 12.92 -6.08
N PHE A 214 -10.90 12.88 -6.82
CA PHE A 214 -10.94 12.91 -8.27
C PHE A 214 -11.55 11.66 -8.89
N LEU A 215 -11.34 10.48 -8.28
CA LEU A 215 -12.00 9.25 -8.73
C LEU A 215 -13.52 9.34 -8.54
N LEU A 216 -14.01 9.85 -7.41
CA LEU A 216 -15.43 10.10 -7.20
C LEU A 216 -15.99 11.03 -8.28
N ALA A 217 -15.28 12.14 -8.60
CA ALA A 217 -15.65 13.06 -9.67
C ALA A 217 -15.68 12.38 -11.05
N ALA A 218 -14.70 11.49 -11.32
CA ALA A 218 -14.63 10.77 -12.60
C ALA A 218 -15.86 9.88 -12.83
N PHE A 219 -16.41 9.32 -11.76
CA PHE A 219 -17.60 8.45 -11.79
C PHE A 219 -18.91 9.20 -11.45
N HIS A 220 -18.91 10.53 -11.47
CA HIS A 220 -20.08 11.37 -11.21
C HIS A 220 -20.74 11.15 -9.83
N ILE A 221 -19.96 10.69 -8.86
CA ILE A 221 -20.39 10.56 -7.45
C ILE A 221 -20.09 11.89 -6.73
N PRO A 222 -20.99 12.37 -5.83
CA PRO A 222 -20.74 13.59 -5.08
C PRO A 222 -19.41 13.58 -4.35
N GLN A 223 -18.52 14.51 -4.71
CA GLN A 223 -17.15 14.60 -4.21
C GLN A 223 -17.10 15.46 -2.93
N THR A 224 -17.12 14.82 -1.78
CA THR A 224 -16.93 15.46 -0.48
C THR A 224 -15.73 14.86 0.22
N LEU A 225 -15.13 15.58 1.19
CA LEU A 225 -14.05 15.02 2.02
C LEU A 225 -14.54 13.84 2.85
N GLU A 226 -15.79 13.88 3.26
CA GLU A 226 -16.46 12.80 3.97
C GLU A 226 -16.52 11.54 3.11
N HIS A 227 -17.04 11.63 1.87
CA HIS A 227 -17.10 10.48 0.96
C HIS A 227 -15.71 9.94 0.64
N ALA A 228 -14.71 10.79 0.41
CA ALA A 228 -13.35 10.36 0.19
C ALA A 228 -12.76 9.64 1.41
N GLY A 229 -13.03 10.15 2.61
CA GLY A 229 -12.65 9.52 3.87
C GLY A 229 -13.31 8.15 4.07
N LEU A 230 -14.61 8.03 3.79
CA LEU A 230 -15.35 6.77 3.89
C LEU A 230 -14.84 5.70 2.91
N VAL A 231 -14.50 6.08 1.67
CA VAL A 231 -13.85 5.19 0.71
C VAL A 231 -12.49 4.74 1.25
N GLN A 232 -11.68 5.67 1.80
CA GLN A 232 -10.38 5.33 2.39
C GLN A 232 -10.52 4.36 3.57
N VAL A 233 -11.51 4.56 4.44
CA VAL A 233 -11.80 3.64 5.55
C VAL A 233 -12.20 2.27 5.03
N SER A 234 -13.07 2.19 4.02
CA SER A 234 -13.51 0.91 3.41
C SER A 234 -12.31 0.10 2.91
N THR A 235 -11.38 0.75 2.21
CA THR A 235 -10.13 0.12 1.73
C THR A 235 -9.23 -0.31 2.89
N SER A 236 -9.11 0.52 3.94
CA SER A 236 -8.29 0.20 5.12
C SER A 236 -8.85 -0.98 5.89
N VAL A 237 -10.16 -1.03 6.12
CA VAL A 237 -10.84 -2.14 6.80
C VAL A 237 -10.72 -3.43 5.99
N ALA A 238 -10.92 -3.39 4.68
CA ALA A 238 -10.76 -4.56 3.81
C ALA A 238 -9.33 -5.12 3.82
N THR A 239 -8.33 -4.26 4.05
CA THR A 239 -6.92 -4.67 4.17
C THR A 239 -6.60 -5.28 5.53
N LEU A 240 -7.21 -4.76 6.61
CA LEU A 240 -7.02 -5.24 7.98
C LEU A 240 -7.75 -6.56 8.23
N LEU A 241 -8.92 -6.74 7.60
CA LEU A 241 -9.75 -7.94 7.69
C LEU A 241 -9.64 -8.74 6.38
N PRO A 242 -8.62 -9.62 6.22
CA PRO A 242 -8.43 -10.40 5.00
C PRO A 242 -9.44 -11.54 4.90
N ILE A 243 -10.75 -11.20 4.89
CA ILE A 243 -11.86 -12.16 4.76
C ILE A 243 -11.83 -12.81 3.38
N THR A 244 -11.40 -12.05 2.37
CA THR A 244 -11.29 -12.55 0.99
C THR A 244 -9.90 -12.31 0.43
N PRO A 245 -9.42 -13.17 -0.51
CA PRO A 245 -8.15 -12.93 -1.19
C PRO A 245 -8.10 -11.53 -1.82
N ALA A 246 -7.07 -10.75 -1.50
CA ALA A 246 -6.86 -9.38 -1.96
C ALA A 246 -8.00 -8.38 -1.60
N GLY A 247 -8.87 -8.71 -0.61
CA GLY A 247 -9.99 -7.84 -0.20
C GLY A 247 -11.11 -7.74 -1.24
N VAL A 248 -11.08 -8.56 -2.30
CA VAL A 248 -12.11 -8.53 -3.36
C VAL A 248 -13.45 -9.02 -2.79
N GLY A 249 -14.50 -8.23 -2.98
CA GLY A 249 -15.82 -8.48 -2.39
C GLY A 249 -16.01 -7.78 -1.03
N THR A 250 -15.07 -7.91 -0.10
CA THR A 250 -15.15 -7.24 1.21
C THR A 250 -15.09 -5.71 1.08
N GLU A 251 -14.15 -5.19 0.28
CA GLU A 251 -14.03 -3.75 0.00
C GLU A 251 -15.30 -3.21 -0.66
N GLN A 252 -15.86 -3.93 -1.65
CA GLN A 252 -17.10 -3.56 -2.33
C GLN A 252 -18.29 -3.54 -1.38
N ALA A 253 -18.42 -4.55 -0.52
CA ALA A 253 -19.51 -4.62 0.45
C ALA A 253 -19.46 -3.46 1.45
N PHE A 254 -18.28 -3.15 2.00
CA PHE A 254 -18.09 -2.00 2.88
C PHE A 254 -18.39 -0.68 2.17
N LEU A 255 -17.89 -0.52 0.94
CA LEU A 255 -18.11 0.69 0.15
C LEU A 255 -19.60 0.90 -0.14
N LEU A 256 -20.32 -0.14 -0.56
CA LEU A 256 -21.77 -0.08 -0.76
C LEU A 256 -22.52 0.30 0.52
N TYR A 257 -22.06 -0.21 1.67
CA TYR A 257 -22.66 0.09 2.95
C TYR A 257 -22.45 1.55 3.36
N VAL A 258 -21.20 2.03 3.38
CA VAL A 258 -20.86 3.38 3.86
C VAL A 258 -21.31 4.51 2.93
N LEU A 259 -21.45 4.23 1.63
CA LEU A 259 -21.97 5.18 0.65
C LEU A 259 -23.44 4.88 0.28
N SER A 260 -24.14 4.06 1.06
CA SER A 260 -25.57 3.82 0.85
C SER A 260 -26.36 5.13 0.91
N GLY A 261 -27.18 5.39 -0.11
CA GLY A 261 -27.94 6.65 -0.22
C GLY A 261 -27.18 7.81 -0.90
N VAL A 262 -25.88 7.70 -1.15
CA VAL A 262 -25.08 8.72 -1.88
C VAL A 262 -25.23 8.55 -3.38
N ALA A 263 -25.20 7.30 -3.87
CA ALA A 263 -25.40 6.96 -5.28
C ALA A 263 -26.04 5.56 -5.42
N PRO A 264 -26.62 5.24 -6.59
CA PRO A 264 -27.14 3.90 -6.87
C PRO A 264 -26.07 2.82 -6.73
N ALA A 265 -26.46 1.62 -6.26
CA ALA A 265 -25.52 0.51 -6.05
C ALA A 265 -24.71 0.14 -7.32
N ALA A 266 -25.31 0.20 -8.51
CA ALA A 266 -24.63 -0.05 -9.77
C ALA A 266 -23.47 0.96 -10.01
N VAL A 267 -23.71 2.25 -9.70
CA VAL A 267 -22.69 3.31 -9.80
C VAL A 267 -21.55 3.08 -8.80
N LEU A 268 -21.88 2.74 -7.57
CA LEU A 268 -20.87 2.46 -6.53
C LEU A 268 -20.03 1.22 -6.86
N LEU A 269 -20.63 0.18 -7.44
CA LEU A 269 -19.90 -1.00 -7.92
C LEU A 269 -18.99 -0.65 -9.10
N ALA A 270 -19.51 0.11 -10.09
CA ALA A 270 -18.72 0.57 -11.23
C ALA A 270 -17.53 1.43 -10.77
N PHE A 271 -17.77 2.33 -9.81
CA PHE A 271 -16.71 3.11 -9.16
C PHE A 271 -15.66 2.22 -8.50
N SER A 272 -16.07 1.28 -7.65
CA SER A 272 -15.13 0.42 -6.93
C SER A 272 -14.24 -0.39 -7.87
N VAL A 273 -14.84 -1.03 -8.88
CA VAL A 273 -14.12 -1.82 -9.88
C VAL A 273 -13.26 -0.93 -10.78
N GLY A 274 -13.83 0.16 -11.31
CA GLY A 274 -13.15 1.06 -12.22
C GLY A 274 -11.98 1.80 -11.54
N ALA A 275 -12.17 2.28 -10.31
CA ALA A 275 -11.09 2.88 -9.52
C ALA A 275 -9.95 1.89 -9.26
N LYS A 276 -10.29 0.66 -8.83
CA LYS A 276 -9.30 -0.40 -8.58
C LYS A 276 -8.54 -0.76 -9.85
N LEU A 277 -9.24 -0.91 -10.98
CA LEU A 277 -8.63 -1.19 -12.28
C LEU A 277 -7.70 -0.06 -12.72
N THR A 278 -8.14 1.19 -12.63
CA THR A 278 -7.33 2.38 -12.95
C THR A 278 -6.04 2.43 -12.17
N LEU A 279 -6.12 2.27 -10.83
CA LEU A 279 -4.94 2.29 -9.97
C LEU A 279 -4.04 1.08 -10.22
N THR A 280 -4.60 -0.11 -10.47
CA THR A 280 -3.83 -1.31 -10.81
C THR A 280 -3.06 -1.12 -12.11
N VAL A 281 -3.71 -0.67 -13.18
CA VAL A 281 -3.05 -0.39 -14.47
C VAL A 281 -1.97 0.68 -14.30
N THR A 282 -2.23 1.74 -13.56
CA THR A 282 -1.25 2.78 -13.26
C THR A 282 -0.03 2.21 -12.53
N ASN A 283 -0.24 1.35 -11.53
CA ASN A 283 0.81 0.68 -10.78
C ASN A 283 1.66 -0.23 -11.67
N VAL A 284 1.02 -1.01 -12.53
CA VAL A 284 1.69 -1.90 -13.50
C VAL A 284 2.55 -1.09 -14.46
N VAL A 285 1.97 -0.08 -15.12
CA VAL A 285 2.69 0.76 -16.09
C VAL A 285 3.88 1.46 -15.43
N ALA A 286 3.66 2.11 -14.28
CA ALA A 286 4.73 2.80 -13.56
C ALA A 286 5.84 1.83 -13.09
N GLY A 287 5.45 0.66 -12.56
CA GLY A 287 6.40 -0.33 -12.06
C GLY A 287 7.24 -0.97 -13.15
N PHE A 288 6.62 -1.40 -14.26
CA PHE A 288 7.36 -1.99 -15.37
C PHE A 288 8.21 -0.96 -16.11
N THR A 289 7.77 0.30 -16.21
CA THR A 289 8.60 1.40 -16.70
C THR A 289 9.84 1.58 -15.82
N ALA A 290 9.69 1.57 -14.49
CA ALA A 290 10.81 1.66 -13.56
C ALA A 290 11.79 0.48 -13.71
N ILE A 291 11.29 -0.76 -13.82
CA ILE A 291 12.11 -1.96 -14.05
C ILE A 291 12.87 -1.83 -15.37
N ALA A 292 12.21 -1.43 -16.44
CA ALA A 292 12.84 -1.26 -17.75
C ALA A 292 13.97 -0.21 -17.73
N LEU A 293 13.76 0.90 -17.02
CA LEU A 293 14.78 1.96 -16.86
C LEU A 293 15.96 1.48 -16.01
N ILE A 294 15.72 0.73 -14.93
CA ILE A 294 16.79 0.16 -14.09
C ILE A 294 17.62 -0.83 -14.91
N LEU A 295 16.97 -1.75 -15.64
CA LEU A 295 17.66 -2.73 -16.47
C LEU A 295 18.47 -2.08 -17.61
N ARG A 296 17.94 -1.03 -18.23
CA ARG A 296 18.67 -0.24 -19.23
C ARG A 296 19.95 0.36 -18.64
N THR A 297 19.85 0.98 -17.45
CA THR A 297 20.98 1.61 -16.79
C THR A 297 22.06 0.59 -16.42
N VAL A 298 21.67 -0.59 -15.92
CA VAL A 298 22.59 -1.68 -15.57
C VAL A 298 23.29 -2.21 -16.82
N ARG A 299 22.56 -2.45 -17.92
CA ARG A 299 23.15 -2.90 -19.19
C ARG A 299 24.12 -1.87 -19.75
N TYR A 300 23.77 -0.59 -19.68
CA TYR A 300 24.63 0.50 -20.16
C TYR A 300 25.93 0.58 -19.36
N LYS A 301 25.87 0.51 -18.01
CA LYS A 301 27.08 0.46 -17.17
C LYS A 301 27.95 -0.75 -17.49
N LYS A 302 27.35 -1.95 -17.59
CA LYS A 302 28.10 -3.17 -17.94
C LYS A 302 28.77 -3.07 -19.31
N ALA A 303 28.14 -2.40 -20.28
CA ALA A 303 28.73 -2.18 -21.61
C ALA A 303 29.91 -1.17 -21.57
N LEU A 304 29.88 -0.19 -20.65
CA LEU A 304 31.00 0.75 -20.44
C LEU A 304 32.16 0.13 -19.66
N ASP A 305 31.89 -0.82 -18.78
CA ASP A 305 32.89 -1.52 -17.96
C ASP A 305 33.55 -2.71 -18.70
N MET A 306 33.05 -3.07 -19.90
CA MET A 306 33.72 -4.08 -20.75
C MET A 306 35.01 -3.46 -21.31
N PRO A 307 36.19 -4.14 -21.16
CA PRO A 307 37.39 -3.71 -21.80
C PRO A 307 37.18 -3.58 -23.32
N GLU A 308 37.65 -2.52 -23.94
CA GLU A 308 37.71 -2.45 -25.41
C GLU A 308 38.50 -3.68 -25.88
N GLU A 309 37.82 -4.57 -26.64
CA GLU A 309 38.51 -5.66 -27.33
C GLU A 309 39.53 -5.01 -28.26
N THR A 310 40.80 -5.08 -27.89
CA THR A 310 41.89 -4.63 -28.72
C THR A 310 41.80 -5.37 -30.06
N PRO A 311 42.03 -4.65 -31.18
CA PRO A 311 41.95 -5.27 -32.54
C PRO A 311 42.86 -6.47 -32.74
N GLU A 312 43.87 -6.68 -31.88
CA GLU A 312 44.78 -7.82 -31.90
C GLU A 312 44.15 -9.16 -31.53
N ALA A 313 43.11 -9.17 -30.66
CA ALA A 313 42.41 -10.39 -30.28
C ALA A 313 41.49 -10.94 -31.40
N LYS A 314 41.15 -10.13 -32.41
CA LYS A 314 40.40 -10.58 -33.60
C LYS A 314 41.25 -11.15 -34.72
N ALA A 315 42.58 -11.04 -34.63
CA ALA A 315 43.47 -11.56 -35.65
C ALA A 315 43.97 -13.00 -35.34
N GLU A 316 43.76 -13.48 -34.11
CA GLU A 316 44.20 -14.82 -33.68
C GLU A 316 43.04 -15.86 -33.58
N ALA A 317 41.77 -15.52 -33.87
CA ALA A 317 40.64 -16.40 -33.94
C ALA A 317 40.20 -16.70 -35.38
#